data_780d0d777a24ee1a88c08a455b73f325
#
_entry.id   780d0d777a24ee1a88c08a455b73f325
#
_cell.length_a   1.000
_cell.length_b   1.000
_cell.length_c   1.000
_cell.angle_alpha   90.00
_cell.angle_beta   90.00
_cell.angle_gamma   90.00
#
_symmetry.space_group_name_H-M   'P 1'
#
loop_
_entity.id
_entity.type
_entity.pdbx_description
1 polymer ?
#
loop_
_entity_poly.entity_id
_entity_poly.type
_entity_poly.pdbx_seq_one_letter_code
_entity_poly.pdbx_strand_id
1 'polypeptide(L)'
;MKKFMSFLLSALLVLSLAACRSNGGARSTASESSAGSTASSEAESSTAATEEATATPEPTEEPSAQPTLEETVLLDEGGIKVTATGLTDYGLGGAPDLELHVENNTDGDIMVQTSEYAAVNGCMVRGIASIQASAGDSADDTVMFLDDEFEEAGIETVSDIKLSVRAIDADWNEICASDFVTVKTSAYGTVETPAVNGDVLYDKDGVKVILLGTEEEEDFDFYFPTYVKLYIENNSEQDITVKTLDFKANGEITQCSLSGDLFAGTRRFTELRLDADSCTQNGITELKDLSFYFSVCDLMTWNEITKSDTVTLEF
;
A
#
# COMPACT_ATOMS: atom_id res chain seq x y z
N MET A 1 -7.91 37.80 -26.39
CA MET A 1 -6.55 38.30 -26.74
C MET A 1 -5.62 38.12 -25.53
N LYS A 2 -4.46 37.46 -25.73
CA LYS A 2 -3.23 37.43 -24.90
C LYS A 2 -3.28 36.39 -23.77
N LYS A 3 -2.26 35.56 -23.54
CA LYS A 3 -1.09 35.06 -24.32
C LYS A 3 -0.68 33.78 -23.60
N PHE A 4 -0.51 32.70 -24.35
CA PHE A 4 0.17 31.48 -23.92
C PHE A 4 1.60 31.81 -23.50
N MET A 5 2.05 31.23 -22.39
CA MET A 5 3.47 31.14 -22.09
C MET A 5 3.81 29.69 -21.72
N SER A 6 4.33 29.03 -22.73
CA SER A 6 4.87 27.68 -22.74
C SER A 6 6.19 27.69 -21.98
N PHE A 7 6.38 26.83 -20.98
CA PHE A 7 7.70 26.50 -20.45
C PHE A 7 8.01 25.05 -20.80
N LEU A 8 8.84 24.89 -21.81
CA LEU A 8 9.57 23.66 -22.10
C LEU A 8 10.68 23.50 -21.06
N LEU A 9 10.69 22.39 -20.35
CA LEU A 9 11.87 21.95 -19.61
C LEU A 9 12.31 20.59 -20.15
N SER A 10 13.34 20.62 -21.01
CA SER A 10 14.02 19.44 -21.53
C SER A 10 14.98 18.90 -20.47
N ALA A 11 14.78 17.69 -19.99
CA ALA A 11 15.77 16.96 -19.23
C ALA A 11 16.46 15.92 -20.11
N LEU A 12 17.72 16.14 -20.45
CA LEU A 12 18.62 15.17 -21.08
C LEU A 12 19.02 14.11 -20.06
N LEU A 13 18.67 12.87 -20.33
CA LEU A 13 19.21 11.71 -19.60
C LEU A 13 20.35 11.13 -20.44
N VAL A 14 21.57 11.22 -19.94
CA VAL A 14 22.76 10.60 -20.53
C VAL A 14 22.95 9.21 -19.93
N LEU A 15 22.74 8.16 -20.74
CA LEU A 15 23.15 6.81 -20.42
C LEU A 15 24.65 6.67 -20.63
N SER A 16 25.39 6.28 -19.60
CA SER A 16 26.77 5.76 -19.73
C SER A 16 26.81 4.27 -19.38
N LEU A 17 26.91 3.46 -20.43
CA LEU A 17 27.30 2.05 -20.35
C LEU A 17 28.81 1.96 -20.11
N ALA A 18 29.22 1.31 -19.03
CA ALA A 18 30.60 0.83 -18.87
C ALA A 18 30.58 -0.69 -18.71
N ALA A 19 31.00 -1.36 -19.78
CA ALA A 19 31.34 -2.78 -19.77
C ALA A 19 32.76 -2.94 -19.24
N CYS A 20 32.96 -3.82 -18.25
CA CYS A 20 34.26 -4.40 -17.96
C CYS A 20 34.19 -5.91 -17.89
N ARG A 21 34.96 -6.49 -18.79
CA ARG A 21 35.19 -7.91 -19.02
C ARG A 21 36.61 -8.22 -18.51
N SER A 22 36.78 -9.26 -17.69
CA SER A 22 37.98 -10.11 -17.61
C SER A 22 37.72 -11.23 -16.62
N ASN A 23 37.67 -12.41 -16.97
CA ASN A 23 38.58 -13.44 -17.44
C ASN A 23 39.57 -13.90 -16.37
N GLY A 24 39.42 -15.19 -16.01
CA GLY A 24 40.58 -16.02 -15.75
C GLY A 24 40.71 -16.62 -14.36
N GLY A 25 40.61 -17.94 -14.34
CA GLY A 25 41.65 -18.69 -13.70
C GLY A 25 41.24 -19.71 -12.64
N ALA A 26 41.26 -20.92 -13.08
CA ALA A 26 41.10 -22.21 -12.43
C ALA A 26 42.10 -22.53 -11.32
N ARG A 27 41.71 -23.51 -10.51
CA ARG A 27 42.41 -24.69 -9.98
C ARG A 27 42.28 -24.88 -8.48
N SER A 28 41.49 -25.88 -8.03
CA SER A 28 41.91 -27.26 -7.78
C SER A 28 42.83 -27.43 -6.55
N THR A 29 42.35 -28.10 -5.55
CA THR A 29 42.79 -29.38 -5.03
C THR A 29 42.10 -29.75 -3.73
N ALA A 30 41.60 -30.88 -3.68
CA ALA A 30 41.34 -32.01 -2.87
C ALA A 30 42.29 -32.28 -1.69
N SER A 31 41.75 -32.85 -0.63
CA SER A 31 42.23 -34.01 0.15
C SER A 31 41.36 -34.11 1.41
N GLU A 32 40.51 -35.15 1.55
CA GLU A 32 40.80 -36.43 2.24
C GLU A 32 41.19 -36.23 3.72
N SER A 33 40.48 -36.83 4.62
CA SER A 33 40.25 -38.18 5.03
C SER A 33 40.45 -38.32 6.55
N SER A 34 39.66 -39.00 7.23
CA SER A 34 39.72 -40.17 8.08
C SER A 34 38.91 -39.98 9.36
N ALA A 35 37.89 -40.76 9.64
CA ALA A 35 37.84 -42.15 10.02
C ALA A 35 38.29 -42.42 11.49
N GLY A 36 37.41 -43.07 12.20
CA GLY A 36 37.71 -43.88 13.37
C GLY A 36 36.99 -43.41 14.62
N SER A 37 36.27 -44.11 15.34
CA SER A 37 36.04 -45.51 15.64
C SER A 37 35.36 -45.60 17.00
N THR A 38 34.29 -46.34 17.04
CA THR A 38 33.78 -47.23 18.10
C THR A 38 34.19 -47.04 19.55
N ALA A 39 33.19 -47.03 20.46
CA ALA A 39 33.04 -48.10 21.43
C ALA A 39 31.74 -47.98 22.24
N SER A 40 31.05 -49.04 22.27
CA SER A 40 30.00 -49.62 23.06
C SER A 40 30.25 -49.56 24.59
N SER A 41 29.17 -49.31 25.36
CA SER A 41 29.02 -50.00 26.66
C SER A 41 27.55 -49.98 27.07
N GLU A 42 27.12 -51.16 27.49
CA GLU A 42 25.81 -51.62 27.90
C GLU A 42 25.32 -51.04 29.25
N ALA A 43 23.98 -51.01 29.32
CA ALA A 43 23.06 -51.50 30.35
C ALA A 43 22.96 -50.74 31.66
N GLU A 44 21.77 -50.28 32.02
CA GLU A 44 20.87 -51.04 32.90
C GLU A 44 19.44 -50.40 32.95
N SER A 45 18.49 -51.29 33.06
CA SER A 45 17.06 -51.16 33.17
C SER A 45 16.63 -50.45 34.44
N SER A 46 15.68 -49.49 34.33
CA SER A 46 14.73 -49.18 35.39
C SER A 46 13.38 -48.85 34.81
N THR A 47 12.45 -49.77 35.03
CA THR A 47 11.03 -49.60 34.76
C THR A 47 10.42 -48.61 35.73
N ALA A 48 9.88 -47.51 35.17
CA ALA A 48 8.87 -46.71 35.87
C ALA A 48 7.73 -46.48 34.89
N ALA A 49 6.57 -46.99 35.23
CA ALA A 49 5.31 -46.77 34.50
C ALA A 49 4.96 -45.29 34.60
N THR A 50 4.89 -44.63 33.46
CA THR A 50 4.33 -43.29 33.36
C THR A 50 3.01 -43.39 32.61
N GLU A 51 1.96 -42.92 33.27
CA GLU A 51 0.63 -42.81 32.69
C GLU A 51 0.67 -42.04 31.36
N GLU A 52 0.09 -42.63 30.37
CA GLU A 52 -0.12 -42.07 29.03
C GLU A 52 -1.16 -40.97 29.14
N ALA A 53 -0.72 -39.72 29.25
CA ALA A 53 -1.58 -38.57 29.08
C ALA A 53 -2.02 -38.53 27.61
N THR A 54 -3.27 -38.89 27.37
CA THR A 54 -3.94 -38.73 26.09
C THR A 54 -3.93 -37.24 25.72
N ALA A 55 -3.02 -36.83 24.87
CA ALA A 55 -3.05 -35.50 24.27
C ALA A 55 -4.35 -35.39 23.46
N THR A 56 -5.24 -34.52 23.91
CA THR A 56 -6.36 -34.04 23.09
C THR A 56 -5.75 -33.42 21.84
N PRO A 57 -6.14 -33.86 20.63
CA PRO A 57 -5.63 -33.19 19.43
C PRO A 57 -6.11 -31.74 19.48
N GLU A 58 -5.14 -30.82 19.41
CA GLU A 58 -5.38 -29.42 19.14
C GLU A 58 -6.18 -29.33 17.82
N PRO A 59 -7.28 -28.57 17.76
CA PRO A 59 -8.02 -28.44 16.52
C PRO A 59 -7.05 -27.88 15.46
N THR A 60 -6.72 -28.70 14.48
CA THR A 60 -6.08 -28.26 13.24
C THR A 60 -7.09 -27.32 12.59
N GLU A 61 -6.87 -26.02 12.63
CA GLU A 61 -7.59 -25.07 11.81
C GLU A 61 -7.39 -25.50 10.36
N GLU A 62 -8.48 -25.94 9.70
CA GLU A 62 -8.44 -26.17 8.26
C GLU A 62 -8.06 -24.81 7.63
N PRO A 63 -7.14 -24.77 6.66
CA PRO A 63 -6.80 -23.54 5.97
C PRO A 63 -8.11 -22.95 5.43
N SER A 64 -8.45 -21.75 5.87
CA SER A 64 -9.62 -21.02 5.39
C SER A 64 -9.53 -20.96 3.87
N ALA A 65 -10.53 -21.51 3.19
CA ALA A 65 -10.57 -21.47 1.74
C ALA A 65 -10.54 -20.00 1.31
N GLN A 66 -9.66 -19.67 0.36
CA GLN A 66 -9.57 -18.29 -0.15
C GLN A 66 -10.93 -17.84 -0.69
N PRO A 67 -11.29 -16.54 -0.50
CA PRO A 67 -12.53 -16.05 -1.05
C PRO A 67 -12.48 -16.09 -2.58
N THR A 68 -13.57 -16.55 -3.17
CA THR A 68 -13.74 -16.53 -4.63
C THR A 68 -14.38 -15.23 -5.08
N LEU A 69 -14.11 -14.85 -6.32
CA LEU A 69 -14.64 -13.64 -6.94
C LEU A 69 -15.53 -14.05 -8.12
N GLU A 70 -16.68 -13.39 -8.29
CA GLU A 70 -17.47 -13.45 -9.52
C GLU A 70 -16.95 -12.42 -10.51
N GLU A 71 -16.81 -12.81 -11.80
CA GLU A 71 -16.38 -11.89 -12.85
C GLU A 71 -17.16 -10.58 -12.80
N THR A 72 -16.43 -9.47 -12.72
CA THR A 72 -17.02 -8.13 -12.62
C THR A 72 -16.42 -7.22 -13.68
N VAL A 73 -17.27 -6.67 -14.55
CA VAL A 73 -16.84 -5.71 -15.58
C VAL A 73 -16.53 -4.37 -14.90
N LEU A 74 -15.28 -3.91 -15.06
CA LEU A 74 -14.81 -2.62 -14.57
C LEU A 74 -15.00 -1.51 -15.60
N LEU A 75 -14.77 -1.82 -16.88
CA LEU A 75 -14.87 -0.89 -18.01
C LEU A 75 -15.40 -1.65 -19.23
N ASP A 76 -16.34 -1.06 -19.98
CA ASP A 76 -16.80 -1.55 -21.27
C ASP A 76 -17.20 -0.34 -22.13
N GLU A 77 -16.21 0.30 -22.75
CA GLU A 77 -16.38 1.51 -23.53
C GLU A 77 -15.32 1.62 -24.64
N GLY A 78 -15.68 2.23 -25.75
CA GLY A 78 -14.74 2.54 -26.83
C GLY A 78 -14.09 1.33 -27.52
N GLY A 79 -14.66 0.13 -27.38
CA GLY A 79 -14.08 -1.11 -27.89
C GLY A 79 -13.07 -1.73 -26.92
N ILE A 80 -12.97 -1.22 -25.71
CA ILE A 80 -12.09 -1.69 -24.65
C ILE A 80 -12.96 -2.26 -23.53
N LYS A 81 -12.66 -3.49 -23.10
CA LYS A 81 -13.34 -4.11 -21.95
C LYS A 81 -12.32 -4.61 -20.95
N VAL A 82 -12.56 -4.28 -19.68
CA VAL A 82 -11.73 -4.72 -18.56
C VAL A 82 -12.62 -5.46 -17.55
N THR A 83 -12.25 -6.69 -17.24
CA THR A 83 -13.01 -7.56 -16.34
C THR A 83 -12.11 -8.05 -15.20
N ALA A 84 -12.55 -7.89 -13.96
CA ALA A 84 -11.95 -8.54 -12.81
C ALA A 84 -12.38 -10.01 -12.80
N THR A 85 -11.42 -10.94 -12.77
CA THR A 85 -11.66 -12.38 -12.98
C THR A 85 -11.37 -13.24 -11.77
N GLY A 86 -10.48 -12.79 -10.87
CA GLY A 86 -10.07 -13.59 -9.72
C GLY A 86 -9.20 -12.80 -8.75
N LEU A 87 -8.76 -13.50 -7.72
CA LEU A 87 -7.68 -13.08 -6.82
C LEU A 87 -6.55 -14.09 -6.92
N THR A 88 -5.32 -13.62 -6.94
CA THR A 88 -4.16 -14.51 -6.83
C THR A 88 -4.14 -15.19 -5.45
N ASP A 89 -3.42 -16.30 -5.36
CA ASP A 89 -3.18 -16.91 -4.06
C ASP A 89 -2.41 -15.93 -3.18
N TYR A 90 -2.82 -15.83 -1.89
CA TYR A 90 -1.99 -15.17 -0.89
C TYR A 90 -0.63 -15.88 -0.90
N GLY A 91 0.39 -15.24 -1.45
CA GLY A 91 1.75 -15.75 -1.40
C GLY A 91 2.19 -15.97 0.05
N LEU A 92 3.45 -16.29 0.31
CA LEU A 92 3.99 -16.53 1.66
C LEU A 92 3.85 -15.31 2.58
N GLY A 93 2.62 -14.88 2.86
CA GLY A 93 2.27 -13.74 3.72
C GLY A 93 2.04 -12.41 2.99
N GLY A 94 1.94 -12.42 1.66
CA GLY A 94 1.66 -11.22 0.87
C GLY A 94 0.17 -10.94 0.65
N ALA A 95 -0.15 -9.72 0.22
CA ALA A 95 -1.50 -9.36 -0.23
C ALA A 95 -1.86 -10.12 -1.52
N PRO A 96 -3.13 -10.53 -1.73
CA PRO A 96 -3.55 -11.09 -3.00
C PRO A 96 -3.69 -9.97 -4.03
N ASP A 97 -3.27 -10.20 -5.26
CA ASP A 97 -3.52 -9.30 -6.37
C ASP A 97 -4.90 -9.55 -6.98
N LEU A 98 -5.50 -8.52 -7.57
CA LEU A 98 -6.74 -8.65 -8.32
C LEU A 98 -6.41 -8.99 -9.78
N GLU A 99 -6.83 -10.17 -10.25
CA GLU A 99 -6.66 -10.60 -11.64
C GLU A 99 -7.59 -9.84 -12.57
N LEU A 100 -7.04 -9.31 -13.66
CA LEU A 100 -7.77 -8.58 -14.70
C LEU A 100 -7.60 -9.25 -16.06
N HIS A 101 -8.69 -9.30 -16.82
CA HIS A 101 -8.72 -9.62 -18.25
C HIS A 101 -9.05 -8.34 -19.04
N VAL A 102 -8.19 -7.97 -19.99
CA VAL A 102 -8.35 -6.80 -20.86
C VAL A 102 -8.59 -7.25 -22.30
N GLU A 103 -9.70 -6.84 -22.88
CA GLU A 103 -10.00 -7.02 -24.31
C GLU A 103 -9.83 -5.67 -25.03
N ASN A 104 -8.94 -5.62 -26.01
CA ASN A 104 -8.73 -4.45 -26.88
C ASN A 104 -9.26 -4.72 -28.28
N ASN A 105 -10.48 -4.29 -28.57
CA ASN A 105 -11.09 -4.40 -29.89
C ASN A 105 -10.90 -3.12 -30.74
N THR A 106 -9.92 -2.27 -30.40
CA THR A 106 -9.57 -1.07 -31.16
C THR A 106 -8.48 -1.35 -32.19
N ASP A 107 -8.22 -0.38 -33.08
CA ASP A 107 -7.18 -0.48 -34.11
C ASP A 107 -5.78 -0.05 -33.60
N GLY A 108 -5.65 0.35 -32.35
CA GLY A 108 -4.40 0.83 -31.73
C GLY A 108 -4.03 0.06 -30.47
N ASP A 109 -2.74 0.06 -30.12
CA ASP A 109 -2.27 -0.48 -28.86
C ASP A 109 -2.73 0.43 -27.73
N ILE A 110 -3.10 -0.19 -26.60
CA ILE A 110 -3.56 0.51 -25.39
C ILE A 110 -2.77 0.08 -24.17
N MET A 111 -2.83 0.93 -23.14
CA MET A 111 -2.41 0.60 -21.78
C MET A 111 -3.57 0.86 -20.83
N VAL A 112 -3.94 -0.14 -20.03
CA VAL A 112 -4.92 -0.01 -18.95
C VAL A 112 -4.18 0.25 -17.65
N GLN A 113 -4.59 1.28 -16.93
CA GLN A 113 -4.04 1.65 -15.62
C GLN A 113 -5.16 1.74 -14.59
N THR A 114 -4.85 1.39 -13.35
CA THR A 114 -5.71 1.75 -12.21
C THR A 114 -5.58 3.25 -11.90
N SER A 115 -6.61 3.82 -11.29
CA SER A 115 -6.43 5.06 -10.52
C SER A 115 -5.42 4.79 -9.40
N GLU A 116 -4.74 5.83 -8.96
CA GLU A 116 -3.75 5.74 -7.86
C GLU A 116 -4.36 5.16 -6.56
N TYR A 117 -5.68 5.27 -6.40
CA TYR A 117 -6.40 4.88 -5.20
C TYR A 117 -7.36 3.72 -5.46
N ALA A 118 -7.30 2.76 -4.53
CA ALA A 118 -8.29 1.70 -4.38
C ALA A 118 -8.71 1.63 -2.90
N ALA A 119 -9.83 0.98 -2.63
CA ALA A 119 -10.19 0.64 -1.25
C ALA A 119 -10.47 -0.86 -1.15
N VAL A 120 -9.83 -1.54 -0.21
CA VAL A 120 -10.06 -2.95 0.11
C VAL A 120 -10.72 -3.03 1.48
N ASN A 121 -11.87 -3.70 1.58
CA ASN A 121 -12.66 -3.75 2.82
C ASN A 121 -12.95 -2.37 3.42
N GLY A 122 -13.12 -1.37 2.55
CA GLY A 122 -13.30 0.03 2.96
C GLY A 122 -12.04 0.72 3.49
N CYS A 123 -10.85 0.10 3.42
CA CYS A 123 -9.57 0.74 3.74
C CYS A 123 -8.88 1.18 2.45
N MET A 124 -8.47 2.45 2.40
CA MET A 124 -7.74 3.01 1.25
C MET A 124 -6.33 2.40 1.19
N VAL A 125 -6.01 1.84 0.04
CA VAL A 125 -4.71 1.23 -0.28
C VAL A 125 -4.28 1.64 -1.69
N ARG A 126 -3.00 1.44 -2.01
CA ARG A 126 -2.52 1.60 -3.38
C ARG A 126 -2.80 0.36 -4.20
N GLY A 127 -3.45 0.54 -5.35
CA GLY A 127 -3.65 -0.51 -6.34
C GLY A 127 -2.92 -0.14 -7.62
N ILE A 128 -1.91 -0.90 -8.00
CA ILE A 128 -1.01 -0.57 -9.12
C ILE A 128 -1.21 -1.56 -10.25
N ALA A 129 -1.62 -1.06 -11.42
CA ALA A 129 -1.64 -1.83 -12.65
C ALA A 129 -1.18 -0.99 -13.85
N SER A 130 -0.54 -1.66 -14.81
CA SER A 130 -0.13 -1.06 -16.09
C SER A 130 -0.12 -2.15 -17.16
N ILE A 131 -1.29 -2.49 -17.69
CA ILE A 131 -1.55 -3.64 -18.55
C ILE A 131 -1.55 -3.20 -20.01
N GLN A 132 -0.66 -3.75 -20.80
CA GLN A 132 -0.60 -3.45 -22.25
C GLN A 132 -1.38 -4.51 -23.03
N ALA A 133 -2.25 -4.05 -23.95
CA ALA A 133 -2.95 -4.91 -24.89
C ALA A 133 -2.80 -4.36 -26.32
N SER A 134 -2.30 -5.19 -27.24
CA SER A 134 -2.14 -4.82 -28.65
C SER A 134 -3.49 -4.68 -29.35
N ALA A 135 -3.49 -3.95 -30.47
CA ALA A 135 -4.67 -3.75 -31.30
C ALA A 135 -5.33 -5.08 -31.69
N GLY A 136 -6.60 -5.25 -31.37
CA GLY A 136 -7.38 -6.46 -31.67
C GLY A 136 -7.04 -7.70 -30.82
N ASP A 137 -6.29 -7.54 -29.73
CA ASP A 137 -5.83 -8.63 -28.86
C ASP A 137 -6.40 -8.51 -27.43
N SER A 138 -6.07 -9.48 -26.58
CA SER A 138 -6.38 -9.45 -25.14
C SER A 138 -5.12 -9.66 -24.32
N ALA A 139 -5.15 -9.23 -23.06
CA ALA A 139 -4.08 -9.41 -22.08
C ALA A 139 -4.66 -9.75 -20.72
N ASP A 140 -3.95 -10.63 -20.00
CA ASP A 140 -4.21 -10.97 -18.60
C ASP A 140 -3.05 -10.44 -17.75
N ASP A 141 -3.36 -9.74 -16.67
CA ASP A 141 -2.38 -9.23 -15.70
C ASP A 141 -3.10 -8.93 -14.39
N THR A 142 -2.43 -8.31 -13.42
CA THR A 142 -2.99 -8.05 -12.10
C THR A 142 -2.95 -6.58 -11.70
N VAL A 143 -3.83 -6.22 -10.76
CA VAL A 143 -3.66 -5.06 -9.89
C VAL A 143 -2.92 -5.53 -8.65
N MET A 144 -1.70 -5.07 -8.51
CA MET A 144 -0.86 -5.36 -7.35
C MET A 144 -1.25 -4.45 -6.18
N PHE A 145 -1.38 -5.01 -4.99
CA PHE A 145 -1.51 -4.29 -3.73
C PHE A 145 -0.23 -4.42 -2.92
N LEU A 146 0.03 -3.48 -2.02
CA LEU A 146 1.22 -3.51 -1.19
C LEU A 146 0.95 -4.27 0.10
N ASP A 147 1.84 -5.20 0.43
CA ASP A 147 1.75 -6.09 1.58
C ASP A 147 1.71 -5.32 2.89
N ASP A 148 2.55 -4.30 3.03
CA ASP A 148 2.64 -3.44 4.21
C ASP A 148 1.33 -2.67 4.48
N GLU A 149 0.63 -2.22 3.44
CA GLU A 149 -0.66 -1.54 3.60
C GLU A 149 -1.78 -2.52 4.03
N PHE A 150 -1.74 -3.78 3.59
CA PHE A 150 -2.66 -4.82 4.04
C PHE A 150 -2.39 -5.24 5.49
N GLU A 151 -1.12 -5.40 5.86
CA GLU A 151 -0.71 -5.71 7.23
C GLU A 151 -1.13 -4.60 8.20
N GLU A 152 -0.84 -3.33 7.87
CA GLU A 152 -1.21 -2.18 8.69
C GLU A 152 -2.73 -2.04 8.84
N ALA A 153 -3.48 -2.32 7.77
CA ALA A 153 -4.94 -2.31 7.79
C ALA A 153 -5.57 -3.52 8.47
N GLY A 154 -4.79 -4.55 8.78
CA GLY A 154 -5.27 -5.83 9.33
C GLY A 154 -6.18 -6.58 8.37
N ILE A 155 -5.89 -6.51 7.05
CA ILE A 155 -6.70 -7.17 6.02
C ILE A 155 -6.19 -8.60 5.83
N GLU A 156 -6.83 -9.54 6.51
CA GLU A 156 -6.53 -10.98 6.39
C GLU A 156 -7.39 -11.67 5.31
N THR A 157 -8.54 -11.12 5.01
CA THR A 157 -9.49 -11.65 4.02
C THR A 157 -10.06 -10.51 3.21
N VAL A 158 -9.97 -10.60 1.88
CA VAL A 158 -10.57 -9.61 0.97
C VAL A 158 -12.07 -9.88 0.84
N SER A 159 -12.87 -8.93 1.28
CA SER A 159 -14.34 -8.92 1.18
C SER A 159 -14.80 -8.19 -0.08
N ASP A 160 -14.23 -7.03 -0.32
CA ASP A 160 -14.52 -6.20 -1.49
C ASP A 160 -13.34 -5.32 -1.86
N ILE A 161 -13.30 -4.93 -3.15
CA ILE A 161 -12.31 -4.01 -3.70
C ILE A 161 -13.05 -2.93 -4.49
N LYS A 162 -12.89 -1.67 -4.12
CA LYS A 162 -13.42 -0.52 -4.87
C LYS A 162 -12.28 0.15 -5.62
N LEU A 163 -12.34 0.19 -6.95
CA LEU A 163 -11.32 0.79 -7.80
C LEU A 163 -11.93 1.36 -9.08
N SER A 164 -11.18 2.17 -9.80
CA SER A 164 -11.46 2.58 -11.18
C SER A 164 -10.26 2.29 -12.07
N VAL A 165 -10.53 2.11 -13.37
CA VAL A 165 -9.50 1.89 -14.39
C VAL A 165 -9.67 2.90 -15.53
N ARG A 166 -8.57 3.20 -16.20
CA ARG A 166 -8.57 4.01 -17.41
C ARG A 166 -7.74 3.34 -18.51
N ALA A 167 -8.13 3.55 -19.74
CA ALA A 167 -7.34 3.15 -20.90
C ALA A 167 -6.72 4.38 -21.56
N ILE A 168 -5.45 4.29 -21.89
CA ILE A 168 -4.67 5.33 -22.56
C ILE A 168 -4.05 4.80 -23.85
N ASP A 169 -3.79 5.68 -24.82
CA ASP A 169 -3.06 5.35 -26.04
C ASP A 169 -1.53 5.46 -25.86
N ALA A 170 -0.78 5.17 -26.93
CA ALA A 170 0.68 5.24 -26.94
C ALA A 170 1.24 6.67 -26.73
N ASP A 171 0.42 7.70 -26.94
CA ASP A 171 0.76 9.11 -26.72
C ASP A 171 0.31 9.61 -25.33
N TRP A 172 -0.15 8.70 -24.46
CA TRP A 172 -0.64 8.97 -23.09
C TRP A 172 -1.95 9.75 -23.03
N ASN A 173 -2.72 9.79 -24.13
CA ASN A 173 -4.05 10.37 -24.09
C ASN A 173 -5.05 9.35 -23.55
N GLU A 174 -5.92 9.79 -22.65
CA GLU A 174 -7.02 8.97 -22.16
C GLU A 174 -8.02 8.71 -23.28
N ILE A 175 -8.32 7.42 -23.50
CA ILE A 175 -9.33 6.95 -24.44
C ILE A 175 -10.68 6.87 -23.73
N CYS A 176 -10.71 6.21 -22.58
CA CYS A 176 -11.89 6.07 -21.73
C CYS A 176 -11.47 5.73 -20.30
N ALA A 177 -12.38 5.94 -19.35
CA ALA A 177 -12.19 5.61 -17.94
C ALA A 177 -13.51 5.12 -17.32
N SER A 178 -13.42 4.25 -16.33
CA SER A 178 -14.59 3.82 -15.57
C SER A 178 -14.88 4.76 -14.41
N ASP A 179 -16.12 4.78 -13.95
CA ASP A 179 -16.44 5.15 -12.59
C ASP A 179 -15.81 4.16 -11.61
N PHE A 180 -15.84 4.47 -10.31
CA PHE A 180 -15.45 3.51 -9.28
C PHE A 180 -16.42 2.34 -9.21
N VAL A 181 -15.90 1.13 -9.42
CA VAL A 181 -16.64 -0.14 -9.37
C VAL A 181 -16.24 -0.89 -8.12
N THR A 182 -17.22 -1.51 -7.45
CA THR A 182 -16.96 -2.41 -6.31
C THR A 182 -17.03 -3.86 -6.78
N VAL A 183 -15.87 -4.52 -6.72
CA VAL A 183 -15.72 -5.96 -6.93
C VAL A 183 -15.95 -6.66 -5.60
N LYS A 184 -16.83 -7.67 -5.58
CA LYS A 184 -17.20 -8.39 -4.36
C LYS A 184 -16.71 -9.83 -4.41
N THR A 185 -16.22 -10.30 -3.27
CA THR A 185 -15.85 -11.70 -3.11
C THR A 185 -16.94 -12.50 -2.39
N SER A 186 -16.77 -13.81 -2.26
CA SER A 186 -17.64 -14.67 -1.47
C SER A 186 -17.64 -14.33 0.03
N ALA A 187 -16.65 -13.55 0.51
CA ALA A 187 -16.57 -13.05 1.88
C ALA A 187 -17.29 -11.70 2.07
N TYR A 188 -17.95 -11.16 1.05
CA TYR A 188 -18.62 -9.86 1.14
C TYR A 188 -19.64 -9.78 2.27
N GLY A 189 -19.46 -8.81 3.16
CA GLY A 189 -20.32 -8.58 4.32
C GLY A 189 -20.09 -9.55 5.48
N THR A 190 -19.05 -10.39 5.44
CA THR A 190 -18.69 -11.28 6.55
C THR A 190 -17.48 -10.79 7.34
N VAL A 191 -16.69 -9.89 6.78
CA VAL A 191 -15.49 -9.32 7.41
C VAL A 191 -15.88 -8.13 8.28
N GLU A 192 -15.45 -8.15 9.54
CA GLU A 192 -15.63 -7.05 10.48
C GLU A 192 -14.45 -6.07 10.38
N THR A 193 -14.75 -4.78 10.47
CA THR A 193 -13.70 -3.75 10.56
C THR A 193 -13.13 -3.71 11.97
N PRO A 194 -11.82 -3.91 12.16
CA PRO A 194 -11.19 -3.81 13.47
C PRO A 194 -11.38 -2.42 14.08
N ALA A 195 -11.61 -2.36 15.38
CA ALA A 195 -11.65 -1.11 16.12
C ALA A 195 -10.22 -0.55 16.25
N VAL A 196 -10.03 0.71 15.90
CA VAL A 196 -8.76 1.43 16.02
C VAL A 196 -8.75 2.26 17.29
N ASN A 197 -7.71 2.11 18.10
CA ASN A 197 -7.52 2.83 19.35
C ASN A 197 -6.36 3.82 19.21
N GLY A 198 -6.50 5.00 19.82
CA GLY A 198 -5.49 6.05 19.83
C GLY A 198 -6.06 7.38 20.33
N ASP A 199 -5.25 8.41 20.31
CA ASP A 199 -5.67 9.74 20.74
C ASP A 199 -6.38 10.47 19.59
N VAL A 200 -7.62 10.92 19.82
CA VAL A 200 -8.39 11.63 18.82
C VAL A 200 -7.86 13.05 18.66
N LEU A 201 -7.27 13.34 17.50
CA LEU A 201 -6.76 14.68 17.17
C LEU A 201 -7.80 15.57 16.49
N TYR A 202 -8.77 14.96 15.79
CA TYR A 202 -9.84 15.66 15.10
C TYR A 202 -11.07 14.74 14.99
N ASP A 203 -12.27 15.28 15.23
CA ASP A 203 -13.54 14.55 15.06
C ASP A 203 -14.65 15.58 14.79
N LYS A 204 -14.91 15.82 13.50
CA LYS A 204 -15.91 16.80 13.08
C LYS A 204 -16.39 16.54 11.65
N ASP A 205 -17.66 16.84 11.40
CA ASP A 205 -18.29 16.78 10.06
C ASP A 205 -18.16 15.40 9.38
N GLY A 206 -18.14 14.32 10.20
CA GLY A 206 -18.00 12.94 9.71
C GLY A 206 -16.56 12.52 9.43
N VAL A 207 -15.58 13.39 9.66
CA VAL A 207 -14.16 13.06 9.50
C VAL A 207 -13.50 12.96 10.86
N LYS A 208 -12.73 11.88 11.07
CA LYS A 208 -12.02 11.62 12.31
C LYS A 208 -10.55 11.31 12.04
N VAL A 209 -9.66 11.89 12.81
CA VAL A 209 -8.21 11.62 12.76
C VAL A 209 -7.74 11.16 14.13
N ILE A 210 -7.09 10.01 14.17
CA ILE A 210 -6.57 9.37 15.38
C ILE A 210 -5.05 9.28 15.28
N LEU A 211 -4.34 9.66 16.32
CA LEU A 211 -2.90 9.41 16.50
C LEU A 211 -2.71 7.97 16.96
N LEU A 212 -1.93 7.20 16.21
CA LEU A 212 -1.57 5.82 16.55
C LEU A 212 -0.22 5.73 17.27
N GLY A 213 0.67 6.68 17.02
CA GLY A 213 2.00 6.72 17.59
C GLY A 213 3.00 7.43 16.69
N THR A 214 4.26 7.26 17.04
CA THR A 214 5.39 7.81 16.28
C THR A 214 6.41 6.72 16.03
N GLU A 215 7.04 6.74 14.86
CA GLU A 215 8.14 5.85 14.49
C GLU A 215 9.39 6.64 14.19
N GLU A 216 10.54 6.11 14.66
CA GLU A 216 11.86 6.61 14.29
C GLU A 216 12.39 5.75 13.13
N GLU A 217 12.88 6.39 12.08
CA GLU A 217 13.53 5.69 10.97
C GLU A 217 14.98 5.35 11.36
N GLU A 218 15.29 4.06 11.53
CA GLU A 218 16.60 3.60 12.00
C GLU A 218 17.75 3.79 10.99
N ASP A 219 17.45 4.01 9.70
CA ASP A 219 18.42 3.99 8.59
C ASP A 219 18.97 5.35 8.17
N PHE A 220 18.56 6.45 8.81
CA PHE A 220 19.08 7.77 8.50
C PHE A 220 19.78 8.41 9.70
N ASP A 221 20.88 9.14 9.45
CA ASP A 221 21.68 9.88 10.45
C ASP A 221 20.90 10.96 11.26
N PHE A 222 19.57 10.89 11.28
CA PHE A 222 18.68 11.80 11.98
C PHE A 222 17.97 11.09 13.15
N TYR A 223 18.27 11.52 14.36
CA TYR A 223 17.80 10.97 15.63
C TYR A 223 16.46 11.56 16.10
N PHE A 224 15.47 11.74 15.22
CA PHE A 224 14.13 12.16 15.66
C PHE A 224 13.05 11.45 14.85
N PRO A 225 11.85 11.27 15.43
CA PRO A 225 10.78 10.58 14.71
C PRO A 225 10.49 11.29 13.39
N THR A 226 10.60 10.55 12.30
CA THR A 226 10.32 11.06 10.96
C THR A 226 8.86 10.88 10.58
N TYR A 227 8.16 9.98 11.29
CA TYR A 227 6.78 9.62 11.01
C TYR A 227 5.88 9.76 12.22
N VAL A 228 4.71 10.36 12.02
CA VAL A 228 3.58 10.32 12.95
C VAL A 228 2.52 9.44 12.33
N LYS A 229 2.26 8.27 12.90
CA LYS A 229 1.26 7.33 12.40
C LYS A 229 -0.13 7.83 12.73
N LEU A 230 -0.96 7.90 11.71
CA LEU A 230 -2.32 8.41 11.78
C LEU A 230 -3.31 7.39 11.19
N TYR A 231 -4.49 7.36 11.75
CA TYR A 231 -5.63 6.71 11.17
C TYR A 231 -6.70 7.76 10.89
N ILE A 232 -7.25 7.74 9.67
CA ILE A 232 -8.27 8.68 9.23
C ILE A 232 -9.53 7.91 8.83
N GLU A 233 -10.68 8.34 9.33
CA GLU A 233 -12.01 7.87 8.90
C GLU A 233 -12.74 8.98 8.18
N ASN A 234 -13.34 8.65 7.05
CA ASN A 234 -14.26 9.49 6.33
C ASN A 234 -15.67 8.88 6.36
N ASN A 235 -16.45 9.25 7.34
CA ASN A 235 -17.86 8.85 7.48
C ASN A 235 -18.81 9.87 6.82
N SER A 236 -18.28 10.82 6.03
CA SER A 236 -19.09 11.76 5.25
C SER A 236 -19.57 11.13 3.94
N GLU A 237 -20.46 11.84 3.23
CA GLU A 237 -20.95 11.42 1.90
C GLU A 237 -20.09 11.95 0.74
N GLN A 238 -18.94 12.60 1.03
CA GLN A 238 -18.07 13.22 0.04
C GLN A 238 -16.69 12.56 0.03
N ASP A 239 -16.09 12.46 -1.15
CA ASP A 239 -14.68 12.12 -1.28
C ASP A 239 -13.84 13.33 -0.82
N ILE A 240 -12.88 13.09 0.06
CA ILE A 240 -12.11 14.15 0.73
C ILE A 240 -10.60 13.92 0.62
N THR A 241 -9.86 14.99 0.84
CA THR A 241 -8.44 14.92 1.20
C THR A 241 -8.22 15.68 2.51
N VAL A 242 -7.47 15.05 3.42
CA VAL A 242 -7.03 15.66 4.68
C VAL A 242 -5.59 16.13 4.51
N LYS A 243 -5.34 17.39 4.78
CA LYS A 243 -4.00 18.02 4.70
C LYS A 243 -3.62 18.65 6.02
N THR A 244 -2.32 18.82 6.25
CA THR A 244 -1.79 19.66 7.32
C THR A 244 -1.43 21.03 6.76
N LEU A 245 -1.75 22.08 7.51
CA LEU A 245 -1.41 23.46 7.17
C LEU A 245 -0.74 24.14 8.36
N ASP A 246 0.04 25.19 8.08
CA ASP A 246 0.82 25.97 9.08
C ASP A 246 1.72 25.06 9.95
N PHE A 247 2.33 24.05 9.30
CA PHE A 247 3.12 23.03 9.96
C PHE A 247 4.42 23.59 10.52
N LYS A 248 4.67 23.33 11.79
CA LYS A 248 5.88 23.77 12.50
C LYS A 248 6.44 22.63 13.33
N ALA A 249 7.76 22.54 13.35
CA ALA A 249 8.51 21.69 14.27
C ALA A 249 9.36 22.58 15.19
N ASN A 250 9.25 22.41 16.51
CA ASN A 250 9.91 23.25 17.52
C ASN A 250 9.63 24.76 17.33
N GLY A 251 8.44 25.09 16.83
CA GLY A 251 8.04 26.48 16.54
C GLY A 251 8.51 27.04 15.20
N GLU A 252 9.42 26.37 14.48
CA GLU A 252 9.93 26.78 13.16
C GLU A 252 9.06 26.20 12.04
N ILE A 253 8.81 27.00 10.98
CA ILE A 253 8.05 26.55 9.82
C ILE A 253 8.86 25.49 9.07
N THR A 254 8.32 24.29 8.95
CA THR A 254 8.91 23.14 8.25
C THR A 254 7.93 22.55 7.23
N GLN A 255 8.45 21.64 6.41
CA GLN A 255 7.63 20.91 5.43
C GLN A 255 7.31 19.51 5.96
N CYS A 256 6.15 19.01 5.55
CA CYS A 256 5.72 17.64 5.79
C CYS A 256 4.86 17.15 4.63
N SER A 257 4.67 15.85 4.55
CA SER A 257 3.74 15.21 3.62
C SER A 257 2.74 14.35 4.39
N LEU A 258 1.52 14.28 3.89
CA LEU A 258 0.45 13.43 4.40
C LEU A 258 -0.38 12.93 3.21
N SER A 259 -0.54 11.61 3.07
CA SER A 259 -1.46 11.00 2.12
C SER A 259 -2.83 10.87 2.76
N GLY A 260 -3.66 11.90 2.58
CA GLY A 260 -4.95 12.04 3.27
C GLY A 260 -6.17 11.88 2.38
N ASP A 261 -6.07 11.25 1.20
CA ASP A 261 -7.18 11.06 0.27
C ASP A 261 -8.03 9.87 0.68
N LEU A 262 -9.35 10.09 0.80
CA LEU A 262 -10.33 9.08 1.20
C LEU A 262 -11.62 9.22 0.39
N PHE A 263 -12.14 8.09 -0.08
CA PHE A 263 -13.51 8.05 -0.60
C PHE A 263 -14.54 8.17 0.52
N ALA A 264 -15.75 8.54 0.18
CA ALA A 264 -16.88 8.52 1.10
C ALA A 264 -17.06 7.11 1.72
N GLY A 265 -17.18 7.07 3.04
CA GLY A 265 -17.35 5.82 3.79
C GLY A 265 -16.11 4.94 3.91
N THR A 266 -14.91 5.48 3.66
CA THR A 266 -13.65 4.74 3.78
C THR A 266 -12.78 5.23 4.92
N ARG A 267 -11.74 4.46 5.21
CA ARG A 267 -10.70 4.75 6.20
C ARG A 267 -9.32 4.58 5.60
N ARG A 268 -8.30 5.14 6.26
CA ARG A 268 -6.90 5.01 5.83
C ARG A 268 -5.97 5.00 7.03
N PHE A 269 -5.02 4.08 7.02
CA PHE A 269 -3.78 4.19 7.77
C PHE A 269 -2.79 5.01 6.94
N THR A 270 -2.11 5.95 7.56
CA THR A 270 -1.22 6.87 6.86
C THR A 270 -0.20 7.47 7.81
N GLU A 271 0.80 8.10 7.23
CA GLU A 271 1.87 8.73 7.96
C GLU A 271 1.97 10.22 7.63
N LEU A 272 2.10 11.02 8.68
CA LEU A 272 2.58 12.38 8.55
C LEU A 272 4.10 12.34 8.61
N ARG A 273 4.73 12.58 7.47
CA ARG A 273 6.17 12.47 7.28
C ARG A 273 6.80 13.86 7.29
N LEU A 274 7.76 14.08 8.20
CA LEU A 274 8.53 15.30 8.22
C LEU A 274 9.55 15.32 7.07
N ASP A 275 9.77 16.51 6.49
CA ASP A 275 10.81 16.71 5.51
C ASP A 275 12.16 16.97 6.21
N ALA A 276 13.08 16.01 6.09
CA ALA A 276 14.38 16.03 6.75
C ALA A 276 15.25 17.23 6.32
N ASP A 277 15.18 17.60 5.03
CA ASP A 277 15.94 18.74 4.52
C ASP A 277 15.43 20.05 5.13
N SER A 278 14.12 20.21 5.25
CA SER A 278 13.50 21.36 5.88
C SER A 278 13.85 21.46 7.37
N CYS A 279 13.87 20.34 8.09
CA CYS A 279 14.32 20.27 9.48
C CYS A 279 15.78 20.68 9.62
N THR A 280 16.66 20.14 8.77
CA THR A 280 18.10 20.47 8.76
C THR A 280 18.34 21.96 8.47
N GLN A 281 17.65 22.54 7.49
CA GLN A 281 17.76 23.97 7.14
C GLN A 281 17.35 24.86 8.30
N ASN A 282 16.41 24.43 9.13
CA ASN A 282 15.98 25.14 10.34
C ASN A 282 16.83 24.81 11.58
N GLY A 283 17.87 23.97 11.44
CA GLY A 283 18.77 23.61 12.53
C GLY A 283 18.09 22.73 13.60
N ILE A 284 17.03 22.02 13.23
CA ILE A 284 16.31 21.11 14.13
C ILE A 284 17.10 19.79 14.17
N THR A 285 17.70 19.50 15.30
CA THR A 285 18.48 18.28 15.56
C THR A 285 17.77 17.32 16.55
N GLU A 286 16.71 17.79 17.17
CA GLU A 286 15.88 17.04 18.12
C GLU A 286 14.46 17.56 18.01
N LEU A 287 13.49 16.66 17.83
CA LEU A 287 12.08 17.04 17.80
C LEU A 287 11.51 17.10 19.22
N LYS A 288 10.89 18.24 19.58
CA LYS A 288 10.27 18.47 20.88
C LYS A 288 8.77 18.65 20.77
N ASP A 289 8.35 19.32 19.72
CA ASP A 289 6.94 19.54 19.44
C ASP A 289 6.67 19.69 17.94
N LEU A 290 5.46 19.32 17.54
CA LEU A 290 4.85 19.65 16.26
C LEU A 290 3.59 20.46 16.50
N SER A 291 3.36 21.49 15.68
CA SER A 291 2.09 22.21 15.70
C SER A 291 1.61 22.45 14.27
N PHE A 292 0.33 22.18 14.03
CA PHE A 292 -0.32 22.32 12.74
C PHE A 292 -1.84 22.32 12.91
N TYR A 293 -2.59 22.50 11.84
CA TYR A 293 -4.00 22.15 11.83
C TYR A 293 -4.36 21.30 10.62
N PHE A 294 -5.36 20.43 10.75
CA PHE A 294 -5.92 19.69 9.65
C PHE A 294 -6.87 20.57 8.84
N SER A 295 -6.76 20.53 7.53
CA SER A 295 -7.72 21.06 6.58
C SER A 295 -8.32 19.91 5.80
N VAL A 296 -9.62 19.76 5.88
CA VAL A 296 -10.39 18.79 5.11
C VAL A 296 -10.91 19.49 3.87
N CYS A 297 -10.56 18.98 2.71
CA CYS A 297 -10.94 19.52 1.41
C CYS A 297 -11.72 18.50 0.60
N ASP A 298 -12.54 18.96 -0.32
CA ASP A 298 -13.10 18.13 -1.38
C ASP A 298 -11.98 17.57 -2.26
N LEU A 299 -11.99 16.27 -2.53
CA LEU A 299 -10.92 15.57 -3.23
C LEU A 299 -10.69 16.07 -4.65
N MET A 300 -11.77 16.43 -5.36
CA MET A 300 -11.70 16.82 -6.78
C MET A 300 -11.43 18.30 -6.96
N THR A 301 -12.05 19.15 -6.14
CA THR A 301 -11.99 20.61 -6.31
C THR A 301 -10.97 21.29 -5.42
N TRP A 302 -10.45 20.59 -4.40
CA TRP A 302 -9.51 21.10 -3.39
C TRP A 302 -10.06 22.24 -2.54
N ASN A 303 -11.38 22.49 -2.61
CA ASN A 303 -12.02 23.49 -1.76
C ASN A 303 -12.06 23.02 -0.31
N GLU A 304 -11.64 23.87 0.61
CA GLU A 304 -11.74 23.59 2.05
C GLU A 304 -13.21 23.45 2.46
N ILE A 305 -13.53 22.31 3.09
CA ILE A 305 -14.85 22.01 3.67
C ILE A 305 -14.86 22.43 5.13
N THR A 306 -13.84 22.01 5.87
CA THR A 306 -13.73 22.28 7.31
C THR A 306 -12.27 22.18 7.74
N LYS A 307 -11.95 22.66 8.95
CA LYS A 307 -10.62 22.55 9.54
C LYS A 307 -10.66 22.32 11.05
N SER A 308 -9.57 21.81 11.58
CA SER A 308 -9.36 21.64 13.02
C SER A 308 -8.96 22.95 13.70
N ASP A 309 -9.02 22.95 15.02
CA ASP A 309 -8.16 23.82 15.84
C ASP A 309 -6.69 23.41 15.67
N THR A 310 -5.77 24.21 16.20
CA THR A 310 -4.36 23.84 16.20
C THR A 310 -4.12 22.55 17.00
N VAL A 311 -3.52 21.56 16.36
CA VAL A 311 -3.04 20.33 16.99
C VAL A 311 -1.61 20.56 17.44
N THR A 312 -1.27 20.10 18.64
CA THR A 312 0.10 20.11 19.16
C THR A 312 0.45 18.71 19.65
N LEU A 313 1.57 18.19 19.20
CA LEU A 313 2.13 16.91 19.64
C LEU A 313 3.46 17.20 20.35
N GLU A 314 3.67 16.61 21.51
CA GLU A 314 4.92 16.71 22.31
C GLU A 314 5.67 15.38 22.25
N PHE A 315 7.01 15.39 22.17
CA PHE A 315 7.89 14.25 21.99
C PHE A 315 8.91 14.12 23.13
#